data_a3453bf44acadfa19258cf5d94634de7
#
_entry.id   a3453bf44acadfa19258cf5d94634de7
#
_cell.length_a   1.000
_cell.length_b   1.000
_cell.length_c   1.000
_cell.angle_alpha   90.00
_cell.angle_beta   90.00
_cell.angle_gamma   90.00
#
_symmetry.space_group_name_H-M   'P 1'
#
loop_
_entity.id
_entity.type
_entity.pdbx_description
1 polymer ?
#
loop_
_entity_poly.entity_id
_entity_poly.type
_entity_poly.pdbx_seq_one_letter_code
_entity_poly.pdbx_strand_id
1 'polypeptide(L)'
;AEHCPAGARIVLAQPWSTSMVAQMADNTDLDRLGEFIDRANREDVPPSLLDQYAFSQFCRQAAPPVIQITGANLRFGLTERASEYNIEPGIRSFDHHLSHAATACLTSPFQESACAVIDGYGEGRSYSCFYFKEGRIEKIDTPVHRQATSLGYFYMTICRLCGFGLFSGEEWKVMGLASYGTYDPDIAAVLIPLVQVEGLNLVQCSFAEMYQIYKK
;
A
#
# COMPACT_ATOMS: atom_id res chain seq x y z
N ALA A 1 -10.30 -2.98 -25.66
CA ALA A 1 -10.87 -3.80 -26.73
C ALA A 1 -9.98 -3.79 -27.97
N GLU A 2 -9.42 -2.66 -28.38
CA GLU A 2 -8.60 -2.56 -29.61
C GLU A 2 -7.32 -3.40 -29.60
N HIS A 3 -6.83 -3.80 -28.43
CA HIS A 3 -5.58 -4.54 -28.27
C HIS A 3 -5.75 -6.00 -27.85
N CYS A 4 -6.98 -6.48 -27.70
CA CYS A 4 -7.25 -7.85 -27.31
C CYS A 4 -7.73 -8.65 -28.52
N PRO A 5 -6.98 -9.69 -28.97
CA PRO A 5 -7.40 -10.51 -30.11
C PRO A 5 -8.77 -11.17 -29.87
N ALA A 6 -9.56 -11.31 -30.92
CA ALA A 6 -10.82 -12.05 -30.84
C ALA A 6 -10.58 -13.48 -30.36
N GLY A 7 -11.37 -13.94 -29.40
CA GLY A 7 -11.22 -15.25 -28.79
C GLY A 7 -10.10 -15.36 -27.73
N ALA A 8 -9.46 -14.24 -27.39
CA ALA A 8 -8.49 -14.23 -26.28
C ALA A 8 -9.13 -14.68 -24.98
N ARG A 9 -8.37 -15.50 -24.24
CA ARG A 9 -8.73 -15.92 -22.88
C ARG A 9 -8.44 -14.80 -21.91
N ILE A 10 -9.44 -14.30 -21.20
CA ILE A 10 -9.29 -13.24 -20.20
C ILE A 10 -9.33 -13.87 -18.81
N VAL A 11 -8.30 -13.60 -18.02
CA VAL A 11 -8.20 -14.00 -16.63
C VAL A 11 -8.27 -12.74 -15.77
N LEU A 12 -9.22 -12.70 -14.83
CA LEU A 12 -9.30 -11.65 -13.83
C LEU A 12 -8.28 -11.95 -12.72
N ALA A 13 -7.40 -11.02 -12.48
CA ALA A 13 -6.40 -11.11 -11.43
C ALA A 13 -6.60 -10.01 -10.39
N GLN A 14 -6.39 -10.33 -9.11
CA GLN A 14 -6.36 -9.35 -8.04
C GLN A 14 -5.04 -9.47 -7.27
N PRO A 15 -4.41 -8.34 -6.91
CA PRO A 15 -3.12 -8.31 -6.23
C PRO A 15 -3.26 -8.44 -4.71
N TRP A 16 -4.05 -9.41 -4.23
CA TRP A 16 -4.21 -9.74 -2.81
C TRP A 16 -4.44 -11.24 -2.68
N SER A 17 -3.75 -11.88 -1.75
CA SER A 17 -3.91 -13.32 -1.54
C SER A 17 -5.30 -13.67 -1.02
N THR A 18 -5.78 -14.86 -1.34
CA THR A 18 -7.08 -15.34 -0.87
C THR A 18 -7.13 -15.43 0.66
N SER A 19 -6.02 -15.80 1.30
CA SER A 19 -5.91 -15.86 2.76
C SER A 19 -6.04 -14.48 3.40
N MET A 20 -5.44 -13.47 2.78
CA MET A 20 -5.55 -12.09 3.25
C MET A 20 -6.99 -11.58 3.11
N VAL A 21 -7.61 -11.78 1.95
CA VAL A 21 -9.00 -11.38 1.69
C VAL A 21 -9.97 -12.07 2.67
N ALA A 22 -9.77 -13.37 2.97
CA ALA A 22 -10.61 -14.11 3.90
C ALA A 22 -10.47 -13.63 5.36
N GLN A 23 -9.23 -13.38 5.83
CA GLN A 23 -8.99 -12.85 7.17
C GLN A 23 -9.64 -11.48 7.40
N MET A 24 -9.81 -10.76 6.35
CA MET A 24 -10.34 -9.41 6.34
C MET A 24 -11.87 -9.39 6.25
N ALA A 25 -12.48 -10.35 5.54
CA ALA A 25 -13.93 -10.41 5.33
C ALA A 25 -14.74 -10.68 6.63
N ASP A 26 -14.11 -11.31 7.63
CA ASP A 26 -14.79 -11.69 8.88
C ASP A 26 -15.02 -10.52 9.86
N ASN A 27 -14.53 -9.31 9.58
CA ASN A 27 -14.51 -8.20 10.55
C ASN A 27 -14.94 -6.84 9.99
N THR A 28 -15.80 -6.79 8.99
CA THR A 28 -16.19 -5.51 8.35
C THR A 28 -17.25 -4.75 9.14
N ASP A 29 -16.82 -3.80 9.95
CA ASP A 29 -17.67 -2.74 10.48
C ASP A 29 -17.33 -1.41 9.76
N LEU A 30 -17.97 -1.20 8.60
CA LEU A 30 -17.73 -0.03 7.75
C LEU A 30 -18.14 1.29 8.43
N ASP A 31 -19.11 1.24 9.35
CA ASP A 31 -19.57 2.43 10.07
C ASP A 31 -18.50 2.93 11.03
N ARG A 32 -17.86 2.00 11.75
CA ARG A 32 -16.71 2.33 12.61
C ARG A 32 -15.50 2.86 11.84
N LEU A 33 -15.32 2.41 10.61
CA LEU A 33 -14.25 2.91 9.75
C LEU A 33 -14.49 4.36 9.34
N GLY A 34 -15.73 4.71 8.95
CA GLY A 34 -16.11 6.07 8.62
C GLY A 34 -15.89 7.02 9.80
N GLU A 35 -16.38 6.64 10.98
CA GLU A 35 -16.16 7.39 12.22
C GLU A 35 -14.68 7.56 12.57
N PHE A 36 -13.86 6.55 12.28
CA PHE A 36 -12.43 6.61 12.54
C PHE A 36 -11.72 7.56 11.58
N ILE A 37 -12.00 7.50 10.28
CA ILE A 37 -11.43 8.42 9.27
C ILE A 37 -11.83 9.86 9.61
N ASP A 38 -13.10 10.08 9.98
CA ASP A 38 -13.59 11.38 10.39
C ASP A 38 -12.88 11.91 11.64
N ARG A 39 -12.60 11.05 12.61
CA ARG A 39 -11.83 11.41 13.81
C ARG A 39 -10.38 11.70 13.49
N ALA A 40 -9.73 10.88 12.65
CA ALA A 40 -8.35 11.09 12.25
C ALA A 40 -8.12 12.38 11.46
N ASN A 41 -9.14 12.87 10.77
CA ASN A 41 -9.10 14.12 10.01
C ASN A 41 -9.46 15.37 10.84
N ARG A 42 -9.89 15.22 12.09
CA ARG A 42 -10.14 16.37 12.98
C ARG A 42 -8.82 16.88 13.56
N GLU A 43 -8.70 18.20 13.66
CA GLU A 43 -7.48 18.87 14.16
C GLU A 43 -7.21 18.62 15.65
N ASP A 44 -8.25 18.30 16.43
CA ASP A 44 -8.22 18.12 17.87
C ASP A 44 -7.79 16.71 18.32
N VAL A 45 -7.65 15.77 17.40
CA VAL A 45 -7.19 14.41 17.70
C VAL A 45 -5.71 14.29 17.35
N PRO A 46 -4.82 14.24 18.33
CA PRO A 46 -3.41 14.06 18.06
C PRO A 46 -3.16 12.69 17.42
N PRO A 47 -2.21 12.60 16.45
CA PRO A 47 -1.71 11.32 16.00
C PRO A 47 -1.18 10.55 17.20
N SER A 48 -1.85 9.48 17.55
CA SER A 48 -1.58 8.70 18.77
C SER A 48 -1.30 7.23 18.40
N LEU A 49 -0.96 6.43 19.38
CA LEU A 49 -0.93 4.98 19.24
C LEU A 49 -2.26 4.40 18.72
N LEU A 50 -3.37 5.13 18.97
CA LEU A 50 -4.68 4.82 18.39
C LEU A 50 -4.67 4.91 16.87
N ASP A 51 -3.92 5.85 16.27
CA ASP A 51 -3.84 5.99 14.81
C ASP A 51 -3.08 4.82 14.18
N GLN A 52 -2.05 4.30 14.85
CA GLN A 52 -1.36 3.07 14.40
C GLN A 52 -2.27 1.86 14.45
N TYR A 53 -2.96 1.70 15.59
CA TYR A 53 -3.88 0.59 15.77
C TYR A 53 -5.01 0.66 14.75
N ALA A 54 -5.53 1.83 14.53
CA ALA A 54 -6.63 2.05 13.63
C ALA A 54 -6.21 2.00 12.15
N PHE A 55 -5.00 2.42 11.78
CA PHE A 55 -4.45 2.15 10.46
C PHE A 55 -4.30 0.64 10.22
N SER A 56 -3.83 -0.08 11.23
CA SER A 56 -3.78 -1.53 11.21
C SER A 56 -5.17 -2.15 11.01
N GLN A 57 -6.17 -1.61 11.70
CA GLN A 57 -7.57 -2.05 11.55
C GLN A 57 -8.15 -1.61 10.19
N PHE A 58 -7.82 -0.40 9.71
CA PHE A 58 -8.18 0.04 8.37
C PHE A 58 -7.66 -0.91 7.30
N CYS A 59 -6.37 -1.22 7.32
CA CYS A 59 -5.79 -2.16 6.38
C CYS A 59 -6.43 -3.55 6.48
N ARG A 60 -6.81 -3.98 7.68
CA ARG A 60 -7.49 -5.26 7.90
C ARG A 60 -8.97 -5.25 7.52
N GLN A 61 -9.67 -4.15 7.70
CA GLN A 61 -11.13 -4.09 7.60
C GLN A 61 -11.63 -3.41 6.33
N ALA A 62 -10.94 -2.41 5.80
CA ALA A 62 -11.40 -1.65 4.63
C ALA A 62 -10.87 -2.16 3.29
N ALA A 63 -9.63 -2.64 3.26
CA ALA A 63 -9.04 -3.10 2.01
C ALA A 63 -9.85 -4.26 1.35
N PRO A 64 -10.37 -5.27 2.08
CA PRO A 64 -11.08 -6.39 1.48
C PRO A 64 -12.39 -6.04 0.80
N PRO A 65 -13.30 -5.27 1.43
CA PRO A 65 -14.52 -4.87 0.75
C PRO A 65 -14.23 -4.07 -0.51
N VAL A 66 -13.25 -3.15 -0.45
CA VAL A 66 -12.84 -2.38 -1.63
C VAL A 66 -12.32 -3.30 -2.74
N ILE A 67 -11.50 -4.29 -2.39
CA ILE A 67 -10.98 -5.26 -3.36
C ILE A 67 -12.11 -6.12 -3.93
N GLN A 68 -13.04 -6.60 -3.10
CA GLN A 68 -14.19 -7.39 -3.53
C GLN A 68 -15.12 -6.60 -4.43
N ILE A 69 -15.45 -5.36 -4.06
CA ILE A 69 -16.30 -4.46 -4.85
C ILE A 69 -15.62 -4.11 -6.18
N THR A 70 -14.34 -3.83 -6.17
CA THR A 70 -13.57 -3.53 -7.40
C THR A 70 -13.52 -4.74 -8.32
N GLY A 71 -13.28 -5.93 -7.78
CA GLY A 71 -13.29 -7.18 -8.53
C GLY A 71 -14.67 -7.50 -9.11
N ALA A 72 -15.74 -7.28 -8.34
CA ALA A 72 -17.12 -7.45 -8.80
C ALA A 72 -17.48 -6.44 -9.91
N ASN A 73 -17.11 -5.17 -9.75
CA ASN A 73 -17.34 -4.12 -10.74
C ASN A 73 -16.57 -4.39 -12.04
N LEU A 74 -15.32 -4.82 -11.94
CA LEU A 74 -14.52 -5.20 -13.10
C LEU A 74 -15.17 -6.37 -13.85
N ARG A 75 -15.62 -7.38 -13.11
CA ARG A 75 -16.31 -8.54 -13.67
C ARG A 75 -17.62 -8.14 -14.35
N PHE A 76 -18.41 -7.27 -13.72
CA PHE A 76 -19.66 -6.75 -14.28
C PHE A 76 -19.41 -6.01 -15.59
N GLY A 77 -18.48 -5.07 -15.64
CA GLY A 77 -18.13 -4.33 -16.86
C GLY A 77 -17.59 -5.20 -18.00
N LEU A 78 -16.94 -6.34 -17.67
CA LEU A 78 -16.50 -7.30 -18.68
C LEU A 78 -17.63 -8.24 -19.11
N THR A 79 -18.61 -8.52 -18.25
CA THR A 79 -19.73 -9.43 -18.56
C THR A 79 -20.66 -8.83 -19.61
N GLU A 80 -20.80 -7.51 -19.66
CA GLU A 80 -21.56 -6.84 -20.74
C GLU A 80 -20.94 -7.08 -22.13
N ARG A 81 -19.65 -7.44 -22.19
CA ARG A 81 -18.93 -7.78 -23.44
C ARG A 81 -18.52 -9.25 -23.52
N ALA A 82 -19.12 -10.09 -22.66
CA ALA A 82 -18.71 -11.49 -22.53
C ALA A 82 -18.94 -12.34 -23.80
N SER A 83 -19.82 -11.88 -24.72
CA SER A 83 -20.00 -12.53 -26.03
C SER A 83 -18.80 -12.37 -26.95
N GLU A 84 -17.94 -11.39 -26.70
CA GLU A 84 -16.77 -11.08 -27.52
C GLU A 84 -15.49 -11.79 -27.02
N TYR A 85 -15.46 -12.22 -25.75
CA TYR A 85 -14.27 -12.74 -25.08
C TYR A 85 -14.53 -14.01 -24.29
N ASN A 86 -13.53 -14.89 -24.22
CA ASN A 86 -13.57 -16.07 -23.36
C ASN A 86 -13.08 -15.69 -21.97
N ILE A 87 -13.99 -15.27 -21.08
CA ILE A 87 -13.66 -14.86 -19.71
C ILE A 87 -13.67 -16.09 -18.80
N GLU A 88 -12.54 -16.34 -18.12
CA GLU A 88 -12.48 -17.41 -17.12
C GLU A 88 -13.42 -17.11 -15.94
N PRO A 89 -14.15 -18.12 -15.45
CA PRO A 89 -14.91 -17.97 -14.23
C PRO A 89 -13.98 -17.80 -13.04
N GLY A 90 -14.24 -16.77 -12.22
CA GLY A 90 -13.49 -16.52 -10.99
C GLY A 90 -12.42 -15.44 -11.13
N ILE A 91 -11.81 -15.15 -10.01
CA ILE A 91 -10.72 -14.19 -9.86
C ILE A 91 -9.51 -14.96 -9.34
N ARG A 92 -8.36 -14.79 -9.97
CA ARG A 92 -7.10 -15.32 -9.46
C ARG A 92 -6.47 -14.31 -8.51
N SER A 93 -6.14 -14.76 -7.31
CA SER A 93 -5.51 -13.95 -6.28
C SER A 93 -4.01 -14.19 -6.26
N PHE A 94 -3.26 -13.13 -6.12
CA PHE A 94 -1.80 -13.14 -6.03
C PHE A 94 -1.34 -12.37 -4.80
N ASP A 95 -0.15 -12.68 -4.28
CA ASP A 95 0.49 -11.89 -3.22
C ASP A 95 0.68 -10.45 -3.71
N HIS A 96 0.35 -9.47 -2.86
CA HIS A 96 0.35 -8.06 -3.21
C HIS A 96 1.75 -7.58 -3.61
N HIS A 97 2.75 -7.86 -2.78
CA HIS A 97 4.12 -7.45 -3.08
C HIS A 97 4.73 -8.22 -4.25
N LEU A 98 4.35 -9.49 -4.47
CA LEU A 98 4.76 -10.23 -5.66
C LEU A 98 4.18 -9.60 -6.92
N SER A 99 2.96 -9.07 -6.88
CA SER A 99 2.34 -8.37 -8.02
C SER A 99 3.11 -7.09 -8.38
N HIS A 100 3.54 -6.32 -7.39
CA HIS A 100 4.43 -5.17 -7.60
C HIS A 100 5.78 -5.59 -8.18
N ALA A 101 6.41 -6.61 -7.60
CA ALA A 101 7.68 -7.13 -8.09
C ALA A 101 7.58 -7.65 -9.52
N ALA A 102 6.50 -8.37 -9.85
CA ALA A 102 6.27 -8.88 -11.21
C ALA A 102 6.13 -7.72 -12.20
N THR A 103 5.38 -6.69 -11.85
CA THR A 103 5.26 -5.50 -12.70
C THR A 103 6.62 -4.85 -12.94
N ALA A 104 7.41 -4.62 -11.90
CA ALA A 104 8.71 -3.98 -12.01
C ALA A 104 9.71 -4.84 -12.79
N CYS A 105 9.84 -6.12 -12.45
CA CYS A 105 10.85 -7.00 -13.03
C CYS A 105 10.56 -7.35 -14.50
N LEU A 106 9.31 -7.72 -14.81
CA LEU A 106 8.94 -8.20 -16.14
C LEU A 106 8.83 -7.07 -17.19
N THR A 107 8.68 -5.82 -16.76
CA THR A 107 8.69 -4.65 -17.66
C THR A 107 10.04 -3.94 -17.71
N SER A 108 10.99 -4.33 -16.85
CA SER A 108 12.33 -3.75 -16.85
C SER A 108 13.20 -4.33 -17.97
N PRO A 109 14.27 -3.62 -18.37
CA PRO A 109 15.23 -4.15 -19.35
C PRO A 109 16.25 -5.14 -18.74
N PHE A 110 16.21 -5.36 -17.44
CA PHE A 110 17.17 -6.20 -16.73
C PHE A 110 16.83 -7.70 -16.89
N GLN A 111 17.82 -8.52 -17.14
CA GLN A 111 17.67 -9.98 -17.15
C GLN A 111 17.92 -10.59 -15.76
N GLU A 112 18.63 -9.85 -14.91
CA GLU A 112 18.93 -10.20 -13.53
C GLU A 112 18.98 -8.93 -12.69
N SER A 113 18.28 -8.93 -11.54
CA SER A 113 18.25 -7.77 -10.64
C SER A 113 17.76 -8.14 -9.25
N ALA A 114 18.09 -7.30 -8.26
CA ALA A 114 17.35 -7.22 -7.03
C ALA A 114 16.12 -6.30 -7.25
N CYS A 115 14.99 -6.64 -6.63
CA CYS A 115 13.78 -5.84 -6.65
C CYS A 115 13.34 -5.58 -5.21
N ALA A 116 13.24 -4.32 -4.84
CA ALA A 116 12.65 -3.88 -3.57
C ALA A 116 11.24 -3.34 -3.83
N VAL A 117 10.25 -3.92 -3.17
CA VAL A 117 8.89 -3.40 -3.09
C VAL A 117 8.77 -2.64 -1.79
N ILE A 118 8.48 -1.34 -1.87
CA ILE A 118 8.29 -0.44 -0.74
C ILE A 118 6.89 0.14 -0.89
N ASP A 119 6.01 -0.23 0.02
CA ASP A 119 4.59 0.05 -0.04
C ASP A 119 4.07 0.60 1.30
N GLY A 120 2.85 1.11 1.30
CA GLY A 120 2.16 1.45 2.54
C GLY A 120 1.91 0.20 3.37
N TYR A 121 1.26 -0.77 2.76
CA TYR A 121 0.93 -2.05 3.40
C TYR A 121 0.43 -3.07 2.37
N GLY A 122 0.95 -4.27 2.41
CA GLY A 122 0.49 -5.41 1.62
C GLY A 122 0.87 -6.74 2.26
N GLU A 123 -0.06 -7.68 2.37
CA GLU A 123 0.17 -9.03 2.93
C GLU A 123 0.81 -9.04 4.32
N GLY A 124 0.40 -8.09 5.20
CA GLY A 124 0.91 -7.99 6.57
C GLY A 124 2.27 -7.31 6.69
N ARG A 125 2.79 -6.69 5.65
CA ARG A 125 4.12 -6.07 5.62
C ARG A 125 4.14 -4.80 4.77
N SER A 126 5.13 -3.95 4.98
CA SER A 126 5.31 -2.68 4.27
C SER A 126 6.39 -2.72 3.20
N TYR A 127 7.26 -3.73 3.22
CA TYR A 127 8.23 -3.95 2.16
C TYR A 127 8.55 -5.44 1.98
N SER A 128 9.09 -5.77 0.81
CA SER A 128 9.62 -7.09 0.48
C SER A 128 10.76 -6.95 -0.51
N CYS A 129 11.73 -7.85 -0.40
CA CYS A 129 12.82 -7.97 -1.36
C CYS A 129 12.66 -9.21 -2.20
N PHE A 130 13.01 -9.10 -3.47
CA PHE A 130 12.96 -10.20 -4.41
C PHE A 130 14.25 -10.23 -5.24
N TYR A 131 14.59 -11.41 -5.70
CA TYR A 131 15.61 -11.65 -6.72
C TYR A 131 14.92 -12.03 -8.02
N PHE A 132 15.28 -11.34 -9.08
CA PHE A 132 14.78 -11.61 -10.42
C PHE A 132 15.88 -12.12 -11.30
N LYS A 133 15.63 -13.22 -12.00
CA LYS A 133 16.55 -13.78 -12.99
C LYS A 133 15.77 -14.56 -14.06
N GLU A 134 16.02 -14.24 -15.32
CA GLU A 134 15.49 -14.97 -16.48
C GLU A 134 13.98 -15.25 -16.39
N GLY A 135 13.20 -14.23 -16.02
CA GLY A 135 11.73 -14.34 -15.90
C GLY A 135 11.23 -14.99 -14.60
N ARG A 136 12.12 -15.39 -13.69
CA ARG A 136 11.76 -15.95 -12.38
C ARG A 136 11.93 -14.89 -11.30
N ILE A 137 10.97 -14.85 -10.40
CA ILE A 137 10.97 -13.93 -9.25
C ILE A 137 10.95 -14.78 -8.00
N GLU A 138 12.00 -14.65 -7.20
CA GLU A 138 12.17 -15.39 -5.95
C GLU A 138 12.18 -14.39 -4.80
N LYS A 139 11.36 -14.66 -3.76
CA LYS A 139 11.32 -13.82 -2.59
C LYS A 139 12.55 -14.05 -1.73
N ILE A 140 13.20 -12.95 -1.34
CA ILE A 140 14.27 -12.97 -0.36
C ILE A 140 13.62 -12.91 1.03
N ASP A 141 13.98 -13.86 1.91
CA ASP A 141 13.52 -13.81 3.29
C ASP A 141 14.08 -12.57 3.97
N THR A 142 13.18 -11.68 4.34
CA THR A 142 13.46 -10.53 5.17
C THR A 142 12.79 -10.74 6.53
N PRO A 143 13.37 -10.25 7.61
CA PRO A 143 12.71 -10.33 8.91
C PRO A 143 11.29 -9.75 8.85
N VAL A 144 10.37 -10.36 9.57
CA VAL A 144 8.98 -9.86 9.63
C VAL A 144 8.99 -8.52 10.37
N HIS A 145 8.67 -7.46 9.65
CA HIS A 145 8.61 -6.13 10.23
C HIS A 145 7.22 -5.83 10.76
N ARG A 146 7.22 -5.18 11.91
CA ARG A 146 6.00 -4.63 12.49
C ARG A 146 5.49 -3.49 11.61
N GLN A 147 4.20 -3.26 11.59
CA GLN A 147 3.54 -2.19 10.83
C GLN A 147 4.12 -0.78 11.06
N ALA A 148 4.82 -0.60 12.19
CA ALA A 148 5.49 0.65 12.56
C ALA A 148 6.65 1.06 11.63
N THR A 149 7.03 0.22 10.66
CA THR A 149 8.19 0.47 9.77
C THR A 149 7.80 0.74 8.33
N SER A 150 6.60 1.29 8.09
CA SER A 150 6.14 1.62 6.75
C SER A 150 6.58 3.02 6.33
N LEU A 151 7.34 3.12 5.23
CA LEU A 151 7.66 4.42 4.61
C LEU A 151 6.42 5.09 4.01
N GLY A 152 5.49 4.32 3.47
CA GLY A 152 4.21 4.87 2.99
C GLY A 152 3.42 5.50 4.13
N TYR A 153 3.37 4.84 5.28
CA TYR A 153 2.72 5.40 6.46
C TYR A 153 3.47 6.61 7.04
N PHE A 154 4.79 6.58 7.04
CA PHE A 154 5.60 7.75 7.38
C PHE A 154 5.25 8.93 6.47
N TYR A 155 5.19 8.70 5.16
CA TYR A 155 4.84 9.74 4.20
C TYR A 155 3.41 10.28 4.39
N MET A 156 2.44 9.42 4.68
CA MET A 156 1.08 9.83 5.08
C MET A 156 1.09 10.75 6.30
N THR A 157 1.95 10.47 7.29
CA THR A 157 2.08 11.32 8.48
C THR A 157 2.66 12.69 8.11
N ILE A 158 3.67 12.74 7.24
CA ILE A 158 4.19 14.02 6.70
C ILE A 158 3.10 14.77 5.94
N CYS A 159 2.28 14.05 5.15
CA CYS A 159 1.13 14.62 4.45
C CYS A 159 0.18 15.32 5.43
N ARG A 160 -0.14 14.67 6.55
CA ARG A 160 -0.93 15.24 7.64
C ARG A 160 -0.28 16.48 8.26
N LEU A 161 1.03 16.45 8.50
CA LEU A 161 1.78 17.61 9.02
C LEU A 161 1.72 18.81 8.07
N CYS A 162 1.63 18.58 6.76
CA CYS A 162 1.42 19.60 5.75
C CYS A 162 -0.02 20.12 5.67
N GLY A 163 -0.94 19.65 6.54
CA GLY A 163 -2.32 20.10 6.61
C GLY A 163 -3.29 19.35 5.68
N PHE A 164 -2.87 18.25 5.08
CA PHE A 164 -3.74 17.42 4.24
C PHE A 164 -4.43 16.32 5.04
N GLY A 165 -5.46 15.70 4.46
CA GLY A 165 -6.23 14.65 5.11
C GLY A 165 -5.44 13.35 5.24
N LEU A 166 -5.55 12.69 6.40
CA LEU A 166 -5.05 11.33 6.59
C LEU A 166 -5.96 10.35 5.80
N PHE A 167 -5.40 9.41 5.08
CA PHE A 167 -6.11 8.44 4.23
C PHE A 167 -6.96 9.04 3.10
N SER A 168 -6.72 10.31 2.76
CA SER A 168 -7.46 10.99 1.69
C SER A 168 -6.85 10.81 0.30
N GLY A 169 -5.73 10.08 0.19
CA GLY A 169 -5.01 9.91 -1.07
C GLY A 169 -4.39 11.23 -1.56
N GLU A 170 -4.00 12.11 -0.65
CA GLU A 170 -3.50 13.46 -0.95
C GLU A 170 -1.96 13.55 -0.95
N GLU A 171 -1.27 12.43 -0.83
CA GLU A 171 0.20 12.33 -0.76
C GLU A 171 0.88 12.97 -1.98
N TRP A 172 0.26 12.90 -3.13
CA TRP A 172 0.73 13.55 -4.36
C TRP A 172 0.80 15.08 -4.24
N LYS A 173 0.00 15.71 -3.37
CA LYS A 173 0.04 17.15 -3.11
C LYS A 173 1.33 17.56 -2.41
N VAL A 174 1.83 16.72 -1.49
CA VAL A 174 3.11 16.94 -0.82
C VAL A 174 4.27 16.83 -1.82
N MET A 175 4.19 15.89 -2.77
CA MET A 175 5.16 15.80 -3.87
C MET A 175 5.16 17.09 -4.69
N GLY A 176 3.99 17.64 -5.00
CA GLY A 176 3.86 18.92 -5.69
C GLY A 176 4.44 20.09 -4.88
N LEU A 177 4.12 20.17 -3.59
CA LEU A 177 4.66 21.20 -2.69
C LEU A 177 6.19 21.17 -2.58
N ALA A 178 6.78 19.98 -2.59
CA ALA A 178 8.23 19.84 -2.50
C ALA A 178 8.99 20.58 -3.61
N SER A 179 8.36 20.80 -4.78
CA SER A 179 8.95 21.55 -5.88
C SER A 179 9.06 23.05 -5.62
N TYR A 180 8.31 23.59 -4.68
CA TYR A 180 8.34 25.00 -4.28
C TYR A 180 9.17 25.25 -3.03
N GLY A 181 9.58 24.19 -2.34
CA GLY A 181 10.38 24.24 -1.14
C GLY A 181 11.87 24.36 -1.41
N THR A 182 12.61 24.70 -0.37
CA THR A 182 14.06 24.63 -0.33
C THR A 182 14.49 23.67 0.78
N TYR A 183 15.66 23.05 0.61
CA TYR A 183 16.20 22.20 1.66
C TYR A 183 16.44 22.98 2.95
N ASP A 184 15.82 22.52 4.03
CA ASP A 184 15.99 23.07 5.37
C ASP A 184 16.77 22.05 6.23
N PRO A 185 18.00 22.38 6.67
CA PRO A 185 18.83 21.46 7.43
C PRO A 185 18.27 21.16 8.81
N ASP A 186 17.52 22.07 9.43
CA ASP A 186 16.98 21.90 10.77
C ASP A 186 15.80 20.91 10.72
N ILE A 187 14.92 21.04 9.72
CA ILE A 187 13.86 20.08 9.47
C ILE A 187 14.44 18.71 9.10
N ALA A 188 15.44 18.68 8.24
CA ALA A 188 16.09 17.42 7.84
C ALA A 188 16.73 16.70 9.03
N ALA A 189 17.40 17.44 9.92
CA ALA A 189 18.01 16.89 11.13
C ALA A 189 16.98 16.23 12.07
N VAL A 190 15.73 16.68 12.02
CA VAL A 190 14.62 16.10 12.80
C VAL A 190 14.03 14.89 12.10
N LEU A 191 13.80 14.95 10.78
CA LEU A 191 13.06 13.91 10.05
C LEU A 191 13.92 12.71 9.64
N ILE A 192 15.18 12.92 9.24
CA ILE A 192 16.06 11.84 8.76
C ILE A 192 16.28 10.74 9.82
N PRO A 193 16.51 11.04 11.11
CA PRO A 193 16.69 10.02 12.13
C PRO A 193 15.44 9.17 12.42
N LEU A 194 14.26 9.61 11.95
CA LEU A 194 13.01 8.88 12.15
C LEU A 194 12.91 7.61 11.30
N VAL A 195 13.74 7.52 10.25
CA VAL A 195 13.81 6.34 9.40
C VAL A 195 15.24 5.82 9.37
N GLN A 196 15.41 4.60 9.84
CA GLN A 196 16.72 3.96 9.90
C GLN A 196 16.69 2.63 9.13
N VAL A 197 17.83 2.27 8.55
CA VAL A 197 18.01 1.01 7.82
C VAL A 197 19.14 0.23 8.46
N GLU A 198 18.87 -1.01 8.85
CA GLU A 198 19.83 -1.95 9.40
C GLU A 198 19.86 -3.21 8.52
N GLY A 199 20.88 -3.33 7.68
CA GLY A 199 20.93 -4.38 6.67
C GLY A 199 19.78 -4.24 5.67
N LEU A 200 18.92 -5.26 5.57
CA LEU A 200 17.68 -5.19 4.79
C LEU A 200 16.46 -4.75 5.63
N ASN A 201 16.69 -4.32 6.87
CA ASN A 201 15.62 -3.94 7.76
C ASN A 201 15.39 -2.43 7.72
N LEU A 202 14.13 -2.05 7.50
CA LEU A 202 13.68 -0.70 7.68
C LEU A 202 13.24 -0.51 9.13
N VAL A 203 13.93 0.35 9.86
CA VAL A 203 13.60 0.69 11.25
C VAL A 203 13.06 2.12 11.26
N GLN A 204 11.89 2.30 11.82
CA GLN A 204 11.25 3.60 11.98
C GLN A 204 11.10 3.92 13.46
N CYS A 205 11.21 5.18 13.85
CA CYS A 205 10.95 5.58 15.22
C CYS A 205 9.47 5.37 15.60
N SER A 206 9.22 5.33 16.90
CA SER A 206 7.86 5.19 17.40
C SER A 206 7.00 6.42 17.05
N PHE A 207 5.70 6.21 16.88
CA PHE A 207 4.75 7.33 16.66
C PHE A 207 4.76 8.33 17.81
N ALA A 208 5.02 7.88 19.03
CA ALA A 208 5.15 8.78 20.18
C ALA A 208 6.26 9.80 19.99
N GLU A 209 7.40 9.39 19.40
CA GLU A 209 8.52 10.27 19.08
C GLU A 209 8.16 11.23 17.94
N MET A 210 7.52 10.74 16.88
CA MET A 210 7.00 11.59 15.80
C MET A 210 6.01 12.63 16.32
N TYR A 211 5.13 12.25 17.25
CA TYR A 211 4.16 13.15 17.87
C TYR A 211 4.81 14.24 18.73
N GLN A 212 5.88 13.93 19.45
CA GLN A 212 6.63 14.94 20.21
C GLN A 212 7.29 15.98 19.29
N ILE A 213 7.68 15.58 18.10
CA ILE A 213 8.21 16.47 17.07
C ILE A 213 7.12 17.38 16.52
N TYR A 214 5.93 16.84 16.29
CA TYR A 214 4.78 17.62 15.82
C TYR A 214 4.32 18.72 16.79
N LYS A 215 4.49 18.49 18.10
CA LYS A 215 4.08 19.47 19.14
C LYS A 215 5.07 20.64 19.32
N LYS A 216 6.27 20.56 18.80
CA LYS A 216 7.27 21.61 18.84
C LYS A 216 7.15 22.56 17.67
#